data_7591318206cc75939a36ba62f3b3cdad
#
_entry.id   7591318206cc75939a36ba62f3b3cdad
#
_cell.length_a   1.000
_cell.length_b   1.000
_cell.length_c   1.000
_cell.angle_alpha   90.00
_cell.angle_beta   90.00
_cell.angle_gamma   90.00
#
_symmetry.space_group_name_H-M   'P 1'
#
loop_
_entity.id
_entity.type
_entity.pdbx_description
1 polymer ?
#
loop_
_entity_poly.entity_id
_entity_poly.type
_entity_poly.pdbx_seq_one_letter_code
_entity_poly.pdbx_strand_id
1 'polypeptide(L)'
;NYKAEYRRLKQMKEMGVNAIRTTHNPASPQTLQIAAELGLLVQEEAFDTWYGGKKPYDYGRFFEKDATHPEARKGEKWSDYDLRTMVERDKNNPAVFMWSIGNEIGEADGKAHSLATVKRLVKVIKDVDKTRYVTMGADKFRFGDGSGGHEKIAEELDAVGFNYSEDNYKKLRAKHPNWLIYGSETSSATRTRGSYYRPEQELKHSNGPERHYEQSDYGNDRVNWGKTATDSWTFDRDNAGYAGQFIWTGTDYIGEPTPWHNQNHTPVKSSYFGIVDTAGIPKHDFYLYQSQWVSV
;
A
#
# COMPACT_ATOMS: atom_id res chain seq x y z
N ASN A 1 11.37 17.38 -5.53
CA ASN A 1 12.28 18.38 -4.89
C ASN A 1 12.15 18.25 -3.38
N TYR A 2 13.27 18.32 -2.65
CA TYR A 2 13.38 18.05 -1.22
C TYR A 2 12.31 18.77 -0.37
N LYS A 3 12.11 20.07 -0.55
CA LYS A 3 11.15 20.85 0.24
C LYS A 3 9.69 20.38 0.04
N ALA A 4 9.32 19.94 -1.14
CA ALA A 4 7.97 19.43 -1.40
C ALA A 4 7.76 18.06 -0.75
N GLU A 5 8.73 17.16 -0.86
CA GLU A 5 8.70 15.87 -0.18
C GLU A 5 8.69 16.03 1.35
N TYR A 6 9.56 16.90 1.87
CA TYR A 6 9.60 17.20 3.31
C TYR A 6 8.24 17.71 3.82
N ARG A 7 7.59 18.64 3.09
CA ARG A 7 6.27 19.14 3.47
C ARG A 7 5.24 18.02 3.53
N ARG A 8 5.22 17.13 2.54
CA ARG A 8 4.27 16.01 2.48
C ARG A 8 4.47 15.03 3.64
N LEU A 9 5.69 14.60 3.87
CA LEU A 9 6.00 13.66 4.95
C LEU A 9 5.81 14.29 6.33
N LYS A 10 6.12 15.58 6.49
CA LYS A 10 5.86 16.32 7.71
C LYS A 10 4.37 16.38 8.04
N GLN A 11 3.50 16.61 7.05
CA GLN A 11 2.04 16.55 7.27
C GLN A 11 1.58 15.18 7.75
N MET A 12 2.12 14.09 7.19
CA MET A 12 1.81 12.74 7.70
C MET A 12 2.27 12.58 9.15
N LYS A 13 3.45 13.07 9.48
CA LYS A 13 3.95 13.06 10.87
C LYS A 13 3.07 13.87 11.81
N GLU A 14 2.61 15.04 11.39
CA GLU A 14 1.71 15.90 12.16
C GLU A 14 0.33 15.25 12.39
N MET A 15 -0.12 14.39 11.49
CA MET A 15 -1.32 13.57 11.67
C MET A 15 -1.12 12.44 12.71
N GLY A 16 0.12 12.14 13.08
CA GLY A 16 0.45 11.06 14.01
C GLY A 16 0.94 9.78 13.32
N VAL A 17 1.16 9.79 12.01
CA VAL A 17 1.73 8.66 11.28
C VAL A 17 3.13 8.36 11.80
N ASN A 18 3.42 7.07 12.03
CA ASN A 18 4.74 6.59 12.44
C ASN A 18 5.45 5.78 11.34
N ALA A 19 4.73 5.33 10.32
CA ALA A 19 5.29 4.58 9.20
C ALA A 19 4.60 4.94 7.88
N ILE A 20 5.33 4.84 6.77
CA ILE A 20 4.82 4.96 5.41
C ILE A 20 5.16 3.72 4.59
N ARG A 21 4.35 3.43 3.59
CA ARG A 21 4.60 2.44 2.54
C ARG A 21 4.79 3.18 1.22
N THR A 22 5.87 2.87 0.51
CA THR A 22 6.16 3.49 -0.80
C THR A 22 5.48 2.71 -1.91
N THR A 23 4.33 3.18 -2.32
CA THR A 23 3.46 2.48 -3.27
C THR A 23 3.69 2.96 -4.70
N HIS A 24 3.87 2.09 -5.65
CA HIS A 24 4.23 0.67 -5.62
C HIS A 24 5.55 0.49 -6.37
N ASN A 25 6.56 1.18 -5.91
CA ASN A 25 7.90 1.22 -6.53
C ASN A 25 8.93 1.76 -5.53
N PRO A 26 10.23 1.57 -5.79
CA PRO A 26 11.28 2.05 -4.92
C PRO A 26 11.19 3.55 -4.64
N ALA A 27 11.41 3.93 -3.39
CA ALA A 27 11.45 5.31 -2.97
C ALA A 27 12.66 6.04 -3.57
N SER A 28 12.56 7.36 -3.69
CA SER A 28 13.76 8.16 -3.94
C SER A 28 14.65 8.19 -2.69
N PRO A 29 15.98 8.27 -2.84
CA PRO A 29 16.87 8.44 -1.69
C PRO A 29 16.51 9.65 -0.82
N GLN A 30 15.98 10.72 -1.43
CA GLN A 30 15.51 11.90 -0.71
C GLN A 30 14.30 11.61 0.19
N THR A 31 13.34 10.81 -0.29
CA THR A 31 12.18 10.40 0.51
C THR A 31 12.61 9.62 1.74
N LEU A 32 13.55 8.68 1.59
CA LEU A 32 14.09 7.89 2.69
C LEU A 32 14.90 8.74 3.68
N GLN A 33 15.69 9.68 3.19
CA GLN A 33 16.43 10.64 4.03
C GLN A 33 15.45 11.47 4.88
N ILE A 34 14.42 12.03 4.26
CA ILE A 34 13.40 12.83 4.96
C ILE A 34 12.64 11.99 5.98
N ALA A 35 12.29 10.75 5.63
CA ALA A 35 11.63 9.84 6.56
C ALA A 35 12.49 9.60 7.81
N ALA A 36 13.79 9.38 7.64
CA ALA A 36 14.73 9.24 8.74
C ALA A 36 14.82 10.51 9.60
N GLU A 37 14.91 11.68 8.98
CA GLU A 37 14.94 12.98 9.67
C GLU A 37 13.67 13.24 10.50
N LEU A 38 12.51 12.82 10.00
CA LEU A 38 11.21 12.98 10.66
C LEU A 38 10.89 11.85 11.65
N GLY A 39 11.72 10.82 11.74
CA GLY A 39 11.46 9.64 12.56
C GLY A 39 10.27 8.82 12.06
N LEU A 40 10.08 8.73 10.75
CA LEU A 40 9.12 7.85 10.09
C LEU A 40 9.79 6.55 9.68
N LEU A 41 9.14 5.44 9.93
CA LEU A 41 9.54 4.14 9.39
C LEU A 41 9.04 3.99 7.95
N VAL A 42 9.75 3.20 7.14
CA VAL A 42 9.41 2.97 5.74
C VAL A 42 9.34 1.49 5.43
N GLN A 43 8.18 1.04 4.97
CA GLN A 43 8.06 -0.19 4.20
C GLN A 43 8.38 0.16 2.75
N GLU A 44 9.55 -0.23 2.29
CA GLU A 44 9.95 0.05 0.92
C GLU A 44 9.51 -1.07 -0.02
N GLU A 45 8.77 -0.69 -1.07
CA GLU A 45 8.17 -1.62 -2.01
C GLU A 45 8.84 -1.54 -3.37
N ALA A 46 9.14 -2.72 -3.94
CA ALA A 46 9.87 -2.80 -5.20
C ALA A 46 8.97 -2.80 -6.44
N PHE A 47 7.83 -3.50 -6.37
CA PHE A 47 7.03 -3.80 -7.55
C PHE A 47 5.52 -3.67 -7.31
N ASP A 48 4.81 -3.08 -8.27
CA ASP A 48 3.34 -3.18 -8.36
C ASP A 48 2.89 -4.48 -9.04
N THR A 49 3.77 -5.10 -9.80
CA THR A 49 3.43 -6.30 -10.60
C THR A 49 4.64 -7.21 -10.74
N TRP A 50 4.37 -8.51 -10.96
CA TRP A 50 5.39 -9.46 -11.39
C TRP A 50 5.27 -9.70 -12.91
N TYR A 51 5.53 -10.94 -13.37
CA TYR A 51 5.57 -11.31 -14.78
C TYR A 51 4.20 -11.26 -15.49
N GLY A 52 3.08 -11.34 -14.75
CA GLY A 52 1.74 -11.29 -15.34
C GLY A 52 1.32 -9.90 -15.84
N GLY A 53 1.87 -8.87 -15.19
CA GLY A 53 1.53 -7.50 -15.51
C GLY A 53 0.08 -7.11 -15.11
N LYS A 54 -0.17 -5.82 -14.95
CA LYS A 54 -1.50 -5.24 -14.70
C LYS A 54 -1.93 -4.31 -15.83
N LYS A 55 -0.96 -3.73 -16.52
CA LYS A 55 -1.16 -2.75 -17.58
C LYS A 55 -0.21 -3.03 -18.75
N PRO A 56 -0.56 -2.60 -19.97
CA PRO A 56 0.24 -2.92 -21.16
C PRO A 56 1.71 -2.47 -21.13
N TYR A 57 2.02 -1.44 -20.39
CA TYR A 57 3.35 -0.82 -20.34
C TYR A 57 3.98 -0.83 -18.94
N ASP A 58 3.51 -1.70 -18.04
CA ASP A 58 4.08 -1.82 -16.71
C ASP A 58 5.38 -2.64 -16.67
N TYR A 59 5.93 -2.79 -15.46
CA TYR A 59 7.18 -3.49 -15.22
C TYR A 59 7.13 -4.99 -15.53
N GLY A 60 5.96 -5.62 -15.58
CA GLY A 60 5.78 -7.03 -15.91
C GLY A 60 6.46 -7.44 -17.23
N ARG A 61 6.55 -6.49 -18.19
CA ARG A 61 7.25 -6.71 -19.48
C ARG A 61 8.74 -7.03 -19.33
N PHE A 62 9.37 -6.61 -18.25
CA PHE A 62 10.80 -6.76 -18.00
C PHE A 62 11.09 -7.82 -16.94
N PHE A 63 10.16 -8.09 -16.08
CA PHE A 63 10.31 -8.81 -14.82
C PHE A 63 11.17 -10.10 -14.94
N GLU A 64 10.91 -10.93 -15.94
CA GLU A 64 11.63 -12.19 -16.17
C GLU A 64 12.69 -12.13 -17.27
N LYS A 65 12.88 -10.97 -17.92
CA LYS A 65 13.94 -10.81 -18.91
C LYS A 65 15.30 -10.73 -18.25
N ASP A 66 16.32 -11.20 -18.95
CA ASP A 66 17.70 -11.06 -18.51
C ASP A 66 18.07 -9.57 -18.43
N ALA A 67 18.68 -9.17 -17.34
CA ALA A 67 19.15 -7.82 -17.14
C ALA A 67 20.34 -7.54 -18.08
N THR A 68 20.26 -6.42 -18.79
CA THR A 68 21.32 -6.00 -19.74
C THR A 68 22.19 -4.88 -19.16
N HIS A 69 22.00 -4.52 -17.89
CA HIS A 69 22.82 -3.52 -17.21
C HIS A 69 24.25 -4.03 -17.03
N PRO A 70 25.30 -3.19 -17.21
CA PRO A 70 26.70 -3.61 -17.07
C PRO A 70 27.04 -4.22 -15.70
N GLU A 71 26.35 -3.80 -14.64
CA GLU A 71 26.52 -4.32 -13.27
C GLU A 71 25.63 -5.52 -12.93
N ALA A 72 24.82 -5.98 -13.88
CA ALA A 72 24.02 -7.18 -13.68
C ALA A 72 24.92 -8.42 -13.65
N ARG A 73 24.58 -9.33 -12.76
CA ARG A 73 25.26 -10.62 -12.66
C ARG A 73 24.88 -11.51 -13.85
N LYS A 74 25.75 -12.43 -14.21
CA LYS A 74 25.48 -13.35 -15.32
C LYS A 74 24.18 -14.13 -15.09
N GLY A 75 23.20 -13.97 -16.01
CA GLY A 75 21.88 -14.62 -15.95
C GLY A 75 20.93 -14.03 -14.91
N GLU A 76 21.26 -12.87 -14.36
CA GLU A 76 20.36 -12.14 -13.44
C GLU A 76 19.16 -11.58 -14.21
N LYS A 77 17.95 -11.74 -13.66
CA LYS A 77 16.73 -11.14 -14.23
C LYS A 77 16.63 -9.67 -13.85
N TRP A 78 15.91 -8.87 -14.64
CA TRP A 78 15.66 -7.46 -14.27
C TRP A 78 15.03 -7.32 -12.89
N SER A 79 14.07 -8.20 -12.56
CA SER A 79 13.47 -8.18 -11.22
C SER A 79 14.48 -8.44 -10.09
N ASP A 80 15.46 -9.32 -10.32
CA ASP A 80 16.50 -9.62 -9.31
C ASP A 80 17.50 -8.46 -9.22
N TYR A 81 17.91 -7.90 -10.36
CA TYR A 81 18.81 -6.77 -10.43
C TYR A 81 18.23 -5.54 -9.74
N ASP A 82 17.03 -5.14 -10.10
CA ASP A 82 16.39 -3.94 -9.54
C ASP A 82 16.08 -4.11 -8.05
N LEU A 83 15.59 -5.28 -7.63
CA LEU A 83 15.35 -5.59 -6.22
C LEU A 83 16.65 -5.56 -5.40
N ARG A 84 17.70 -6.21 -5.92
CA ARG A 84 19.01 -6.23 -5.27
C ARG A 84 19.59 -4.82 -5.13
N THR A 85 19.56 -4.05 -6.20
CA THR A 85 20.11 -2.69 -6.19
C THR A 85 19.32 -1.73 -5.29
N MET A 86 17.99 -1.88 -5.20
CA MET A 86 17.18 -1.16 -4.21
C MET A 86 17.65 -1.48 -2.78
N VAL A 87 17.75 -2.76 -2.44
CA VAL A 87 18.16 -3.18 -1.09
C VAL A 87 19.61 -2.77 -0.80
N GLU A 88 20.54 -2.95 -1.74
CA GLU A 88 21.95 -2.52 -1.59
C GLU A 88 22.07 -1.01 -1.34
N ARG A 89 21.27 -0.20 -2.04
CA ARG A 89 21.24 1.25 -1.88
C ARG A 89 20.73 1.68 -0.50
N ASP A 90 19.67 1.02 -0.01
CA ASP A 90 18.85 1.57 1.08
C ASP A 90 18.97 0.81 2.41
N LYS A 91 19.62 -0.35 2.45
CA LYS A 91 19.77 -1.18 3.67
C LYS A 91 20.42 -0.46 4.86
N ASN A 92 21.19 0.57 4.63
CA ASN A 92 21.82 1.35 5.69
C ASN A 92 20.97 2.56 6.14
N ASN A 93 19.82 2.79 5.51
CA ASN A 93 18.92 3.85 5.94
C ASN A 93 18.11 3.39 7.18
N PRO A 94 18.18 4.13 8.30
CA PRO A 94 17.52 3.73 9.55
C PRO A 94 15.98 3.79 9.48
N ALA A 95 15.43 4.51 8.52
CA ALA A 95 13.98 4.56 8.33
C ALA A 95 13.41 3.27 7.74
N VAL A 96 14.16 2.58 6.86
CA VAL A 96 13.66 1.35 6.24
C VAL A 96 13.61 0.23 7.28
N PHE A 97 12.41 -0.32 7.52
CA PHE A 97 12.22 -1.40 8.50
C PHE A 97 11.73 -2.71 7.87
N MET A 98 11.18 -2.65 6.66
CA MET A 98 10.61 -3.82 5.98
C MET A 98 10.70 -3.66 4.45
N TRP A 99 10.94 -4.77 3.74
CA TRP A 99 11.00 -4.85 2.29
C TRP A 99 9.73 -5.49 1.73
N SER A 100 9.10 -4.87 0.74
CA SER A 100 7.94 -5.43 0.05
C SER A 100 8.31 -5.82 -1.39
N ILE A 101 7.97 -7.05 -1.77
CA ILE A 101 8.29 -7.62 -3.08
C ILE A 101 7.14 -7.56 -4.08
N GLY A 102 6.02 -6.96 -3.71
CA GLY A 102 4.91 -6.85 -4.64
C GLY A 102 3.63 -6.32 -4.01
N ASN A 103 2.71 -5.94 -4.89
CA ASN A 103 1.38 -5.46 -4.54
C ASN A 103 0.31 -6.15 -5.40
N GLU A 104 -0.67 -6.78 -4.75
CA GLU A 104 -1.85 -7.37 -5.41
C GLU A 104 -1.49 -8.21 -6.65
N ILE A 105 -0.52 -9.09 -6.48
CA ILE A 105 0.02 -9.91 -7.58
C ILE A 105 -1.02 -10.95 -7.99
N GLY A 106 -1.57 -10.77 -9.20
CA GLY A 106 -2.62 -11.64 -9.72
C GLY A 106 -2.17 -13.09 -9.91
N GLU A 107 -0.93 -13.28 -10.32
CA GLU A 107 -0.29 -14.57 -10.55
C GLU A 107 0.30 -15.23 -9.30
N ALA A 108 0.21 -14.59 -8.13
CA ALA A 108 0.66 -15.18 -6.86
C ALA A 108 -0.32 -16.26 -6.37
N ASP A 109 -0.53 -17.29 -7.19
CA ASP A 109 -1.58 -18.30 -7.07
C ASP A 109 -1.11 -19.59 -6.36
N GLY A 110 0.13 -19.61 -5.84
CA GLY A 110 0.72 -20.76 -5.13
C GLY A 110 1.07 -21.95 -6.02
N LYS A 111 1.03 -21.80 -7.35
CA LYS A 111 1.55 -22.80 -8.29
C LYS A 111 3.08 -22.76 -8.35
N ALA A 112 3.66 -23.75 -9.00
CA ALA A 112 5.13 -23.94 -9.03
C ALA A 112 5.89 -22.69 -9.44
N HIS A 113 5.42 -21.97 -10.48
CA HIS A 113 6.11 -20.78 -10.98
C HIS A 113 6.04 -19.60 -9.99
N SER A 114 4.88 -19.31 -9.44
CA SER A 114 4.74 -18.24 -8.44
C SER A 114 5.47 -18.55 -7.13
N LEU A 115 5.48 -19.81 -6.69
CA LEU A 115 6.27 -20.23 -5.55
C LEU A 115 7.78 -20.12 -5.79
N ALA A 116 8.25 -20.50 -6.98
CA ALA A 116 9.65 -20.30 -7.35
C ALA A 116 10.01 -18.80 -7.38
N THR A 117 9.10 -17.96 -7.87
CA THR A 117 9.30 -16.51 -7.94
C THR A 117 9.39 -15.87 -6.55
N VAL A 118 8.44 -16.14 -5.65
CA VAL A 118 8.51 -15.57 -4.29
C VAL A 118 9.77 -16.00 -3.56
N LYS A 119 10.13 -17.30 -3.61
CA LYS A 119 11.37 -17.81 -3.00
C LYS A 119 12.62 -17.13 -3.56
N ARG A 120 12.66 -16.92 -4.88
CA ARG A 120 13.77 -16.23 -5.53
C ARG A 120 13.88 -14.76 -5.07
N LEU A 121 12.78 -14.02 -5.06
CA LEU A 121 12.79 -12.62 -4.62
C LEU A 121 13.14 -12.48 -3.14
N VAL A 122 12.58 -13.32 -2.27
CA VAL A 122 12.97 -13.36 -0.85
C VAL A 122 14.47 -13.65 -0.69
N LYS A 123 15.00 -14.61 -1.45
CA LYS A 123 16.43 -14.92 -1.43
C LYS A 123 17.27 -13.73 -1.88
N VAL A 124 16.90 -13.02 -2.94
CA VAL A 124 17.61 -11.82 -3.41
C VAL A 124 17.75 -10.80 -2.29
N ILE A 125 16.68 -10.53 -1.55
CA ILE A 125 16.73 -9.63 -0.39
C ILE A 125 17.62 -10.19 0.71
N LYS A 126 17.40 -11.44 1.12
CA LYS A 126 18.11 -12.04 2.26
C LYS A 126 19.60 -12.27 1.99
N ASP A 127 20.02 -12.36 0.74
CA ASP A 127 21.44 -12.40 0.39
C ASP A 127 22.14 -11.04 0.64
N VAL A 128 21.38 -9.93 0.65
CA VAL A 128 21.89 -8.57 0.87
C VAL A 128 21.60 -8.08 2.29
N ASP A 129 20.39 -8.30 2.78
CA ASP A 129 19.91 -7.87 4.10
C ASP A 129 19.10 -8.97 4.79
N LYS A 130 19.69 -9.55 5.84
CA LYS A 130 19.05 -10.57 6.66
C LYS A 130 18.32 -10.01 7.88
N THR A 131 18.38 -8.70 8.09
CA THR A 131 17.93 -8.09 9.35
C THR A 131 16.48 -7.64 9.31
N ARG A 132 15.94 -7.34 8.13
CA ARG A 132 14.59 -6.83 7.95
C ARG A 132 13.64 -7.89 7.42
N TYR A 133 12.38 -7.75 7.74
CA TYR A 133 11.31 -8.60 7.26
C TYR A 133 11.03 -8.36 5.77
N VAL A 134 10.63 -9.42 5.09
CA VAL A 134 10.14 -9.40 3.71
C VAL A 134 8.65 -9.67 3.71
N THR A 135 7.92 -8.86 2.94
CA THR A 135 6.46 -8.90 2.85
C THR A 135 5.96 -8.68 1.43
N MET A 136 4.65 -8.73 1.26
CA MET A 136 3.93 -8.37 0.05
C MET A 136 2.51 -7.92 0.43
N GLY A 137 1.97 -6.92 -0.25
CA GLY A 137 0.55 -6.54 -0.13
C GLY A 137 -0.34 -7.49 -0.93
N ALA A 138 -1.30 -8.14 -0.27
CA ALA A 138 -2.16 -9.15 -0.89
C ALA A 138 -3.65 -8.84 -0.72
N ASP A 139 -4.37 -8.75 -1.83
CA ASP A 139 -5.81 -8.46 -1.88
C ASP A 139 -6.70 -9.72 -1.88
N LYS A 140 -6.14 -10.89 -2.18
CA LYS A 140 -6.93 -12.12 -2.40
C LYS A 140 -7.50 -12.70 -1.11
N PHE A 141 -6.94 -12.38 0.04
CA PHE A 141 -7.48 -12.78 1.34
C PHE A 141 -8.87 -12.21 1.63
N ARG A 142 -9.29 -11.14 0.93
CA ARG A 142 -10.65 -10.60 1.04
C ARG A 142 -11.74 -11.51 0.49
N PHE A 143 -11.39 -12.48 -0.37
CA PHE A 143 -12.34 -13.42 -0.98
C PHE A 143 -12.53 -14.72 -0.19
N GLY A 144 -12.15 -14.75 1.07
CA GLY A 144 -12.34 -15.90 1.97
C GLY A 144 -11.08 -16.29 2.71
N ASP A 145 -10.77 -17.59 2.72
CA ASP A 145 -9.63 -18.17 3.43
C ASP A 145 -8.34 -18.18 2.61
N GLY A 146 -8.25 -17.29 1.64
CA GLY A 146 -7.05 -17.10 0.83
C GLY A 146 -6.87 -18.12 -0.28
N SER A 147 -7.91 -18.85 -0.68
CA SER A 147 -7.88 -19.76 -1.84
C SER A 147 -6.63 -20.66 -1.94
N GLY A 148 -6.10 -21.13 -0.82
CA GLY A 148 -4.96 -22.05 -0.73
C GLY A 148 -3.65 -21.57 -1.37
N GLY A 149 -3.71 -20.92 -2.52
CA GLY A 149 -2.54 -20.45 -3.26
C GLY A 149 -1.86 -19.25 -2.61
N HIS A 150 -2.62 -18.25 -2.20
CA HIS A 150 -2.08 -17.07 -1.52
C HIS A 150 -1.51 -17.39 -0.13
N GLU A 151 -2.10 -18.35 0.57
CA GLU A 151 -1.54 -18.83 1.82
C GLU A 151 -0.15 -19.45 1.63
N LYS A 152 0.06 -20.25 0.57
CA LYS A 152 1.39 -20.81 0.26
C LYS A 152 2.42 -19.73 -0.06
N ILE A 153 2.00 -18.65 -0.72
CA ILE A 153 2.89 -17.50 -0.96
C ILE A 153 3.20 -16.79 0.36
N ALA A 154 2.19 -16.58 1.22
CA ALA A 154 2.38 -15.94 2.52
C ALA A 154 3.33 -16.70 3.45
N GLU A 155 3.36 -18.02 3.38
CA GLU A 155 4.29 -18.87 4.16
C GLU A 155 5.77 -18.70 3.77
N GLU A 156 6.05 -18.12 2.61
CA GLU A 156 7.42 -17.79 2.19
C GLU A 156 7.87 -16.38 2.66
N LEU A 157 6.99 -15.64 3.33
CA LEU A 157 7.19 -14.26 3.78
C LEU A 157 7.35 -14.20 5.30
N ASP A 158 8.07 -13.18 5.78
CA ASP A 158 8.20 -12.91 7.21
C ASP A 158 6.96 -12.22 7.81
N ALA A 159 6.23 -11.43 7.00
CA ALA A 159 5.00 -10.75 7.39
C ALA A 159 3.97 -10.79 6.25
N VAL A 160 2.70 -10.81 6.61
CA VAL A 160 1.58 -10.97 5.68
C VAL A 160 0.78 -9.66 5.60
N GLY A 161 0.91 -8.96 4.49
CA GLY A 161 0.17 -7.74 4.24
C GLY A 161 -1.23 -8.00 3.71
N PHE A 162 -2.23 -7.47 4.40
CA PHE A 162 -3.63 -7.52 3.97
C PHE A 162 -4.00 -6.23 3.25
N ASN A 163 -4.39 -6.34 1.97
CA ASN A 163 -5.10 -5.28 1.28
C ASN A 163 -6.60 -5.55 1.41
N TYR A 164 -7.29 -4.72 2.21
CA TYR A 164 -8.76 -4.76 2.38
C TYR A 164 -9.31 -6.13 2.81
N SER A 165 -8.59 -6.85 3.64
CA SER A 165 -8.93 -8.25 4.01
C SER A 165 -9.26 -8.40 5.49
N GLU A 166 -9.57 -7.33 6.18
CA GLU A 166 -9.83 -7.27 7.62
C GLU A 166 -10.96 -8.22 8.03
N ASP A 167 -11.99 -8.39 7.20
CA ASP A 167 -13.15 -9.24 7.51
C ASP A 167 -12.77 -10.73 7.67
N ASN A 168 -11.67 -11.15 7.07
CA ASN A 168 -11.14 -12.51 7.17
C ASN A 168 -10.02 -12.67 8.21
N TYR A 169 -9.62 -11.59 8.89
CA TYR A 169 -8.51 -11.60 9.84
C TYR A 169 -8.66 -12.68 10.93
N LYS A 170 -9.79 -12.70 11.63
CA LYS A 170 -10.02 -13.64 12.74
C LYS A 170 -9.90 -15.10 12.29
N LYS A 171 -10.45 -15.43 11.12
CA LYS A 171 -10.39 -16.77 10.55
C LYS A 171 -8.97 -17.17 10.17
N LEU A 172 -8.26 -16.28 9.47
CA LEU A 172 -6.89 -16.53 9.05
C LEU A 172 -5.91 -16.53 10.23
N ARG A 173 -6.10 -15.67 11.21
CA ARG A 173 -5.32 -15.68 12.45
C ARG A 173 -5.49 -16.97 13.26
N ALA A 174 -6.71 -17.51 13.31
CA ALA A 174 -6.96 -18.79 13.97
C ALA A 174 -6.30 -19.97 13.23
N LYS A 175 -6.29 -19.94 11.89
CA LYS A 175 -5.66 -20.95 11.04
C LYS A 175 -4.13 -20.85 11.05
N HIS A 176 -3.59 -19.63 11.09
CA HIS A 176 -2.16 -19.33 11.04
C HIS A 176 -1.73 -18.48 12.24
N PRO A 177 -1.67 -19.05 13.45
CA PRO A 177 -1.42 -18.29 14.68
C PRO A 177 -0.03 -17.62 14.72
N ASN A 178 0.91 -18.09 13.91
CA ASN A 178 2.27 -17.56 13.85
C ASN A 178 2.48 -16.47 12.79
N TRP A 179 1.49 -16.19 11.95
CA TRP A 179 1.62 -15.14 10.96
C TRP A 179 1.65 -13.76 11.63
N LEU A 180 2.61 -12.94 11.23
CA LEU A 180 2.60 -11.51 11.53
C LEU A 180 1.72 -10.81 10.49
N ILE A 181 0.46 -10.55 10.84
CA ILE A 181 -0.53 -9.95 9.93
C ILE A 181 -0.67 -8.45 10.21
N TYR A 182 -0.66 -7.65 9.16
CA TYR A 182 -0.89 -6.20 9.21
C TYR A 182 -1.67 -5.73 7.98
N GLY A 183 -2.24 -4.52 8.03
CA GLY A 183 -2.91 -3.89 6.89
C GLY A 183 -1.91 -3.21 5.98
N SER A 184 -1.56 -3.84 4.86
CA SER A 184 -0.69 -3.22 3.86
C SER A 184 -1.41 -2.16 3.02
N GLU A 185 -2.73 -2.31 2.84
CA GLU A 185 -3.65 -1.27 2.37
C GLU A 185 -4.99 -1.40 3.09
N THR A 186 -5.49 -0.31 3.65
CA THR A 186 -6.74 -0.27 4.38
C THR A 186 -7.55 0.97 4.03
N SER A 187 -8.78 1.05 4.52
CA SER A 187 -9.70 2.14 4.31
C SER A 187 -10.15 2.28 2.85
N SER A 188 -9.48 3.02 2.00
CA SER A 188 -9.99 3.46 0.69
C SER A 188 -11.32 4.19 0.81
N ALA A 189 -11.49 4.97 1.88
CA ALA A 189 -12.54 5.96 1.98
C ALA A 189 -12.30 7.05 0.93
N THR A 190 -13.37 7.56 0.35
CA THR A 190 -13.30 8.59 -0.69
C THR A 190 -13.89 9.88 -0.17
N ARG A 191 -13.25 11.01 -0.47
CA ARG A 191 -13.65 12.31 0.06
C ARG A 191 -13.24 13.48 -0.82
N THR A 192 -14.11 14.47 -0.91
CA THR A 192 -13.84 15.75 -1.59
C THR A 192 -13.84 16.85 -0.52
N ARG A 193 -12.70 17.50 -0.31
CA ARG A 193 -12.57 18.54 0.71
C ARG A 193 -13.62 19.65 0.52
N GLY A 194 -14.34 19.97 1.59
CA GLY A 194 -15.37 21.02 1.60
C GLY A 194 -16.72 20.60 1.03
N SER A 195 -16.89 19.32 0.69
CA SER A 195 -18.18 18.80 0.19
C SER A 195 -18.87 17.99 1.29
N TYR A 196 -20.09 18.37 1.65
CA TYR A 196 -20.79 17.81 2.82
C TYR A 196 -22.19 17.33 2.44
N TYR A 197 -22.27 16.08 2.02
CA TYR A 197 -23.52 15.44 1.63
C TYR A 197 -23.87 14.30 2.57
N ARG A 198 -25.13 14.23 2.99
CA ARG A 198 -25.74 13.06 3.65
C ARG A 198 -24.88 12.43 4.73
N PRO A 199 -24.62 13.13 5.84
CA PRO A 199 -23.76 12.61 6.90
C PRO A 199 -24.29 11.33 7.55
N GLU A 200 -25.58 11.06 7.46
CA GLU A 200 -26.25 9.88 8.00
C GLU A 200 -26.17 8.64 7.11
N GLN A 201 -25.62 8.77 5.90
CA GLN A 201 -25.57 7.68 4.92
C GLN A 201 -24.16 7.37 4.49
N GLU A 202 -23.71 6.15 4.72
CA GLU A 202 -22.55 5.58 4.04
C GLU A 202 -22.93 5.27 2.58
N LEU A 203 -22.14 5.74 1.64
CA LEU A 203 -22.35 5.49 0.22
C LEU A 203 -21.16 4.81 -0.42
N LYS A 204 -21.41 3.65 -1.00
CA LYS A 204 -20.47 2.95 -1.88
C LYS A 204 -20.58 3.54 -3.28
N HIS A 205 -19.44 3.83 -3.91
CA HIS A 205 -19.41 4.35 -5.28
C HIS A 205 -20.34 5.54 -5.53
N SER A 206 -20.40 6.48 -4.62
CA SER A 206 -21.23 7.65 -4.80
C SER A 206 -20.65 8.58 -5.86
N ASN A 207 -21.14 8.50 -7.06
CA ASN A 207 -20.58 9.13 -8.24
C ASN A 207 -21.67 9.65 -9.21
N GLY A 208 -22.87 9.81 -8.75
CA GLY A 208 -23.96 10.27 -9.58
C GLY A 208 -24.01 11.79 -9.78
N PRO A 209 -24.78 12.27 -10.78
CA PRO A 209 -25.01 13.69 -11.02
C PRO A 209 -25.61 14.42 -9.82
N GLU A 210 -26.37 13.72 -9.01
CA GLU A 210 -26.99 14.23 -7.77
C GLU A 210 -25.98 14.69 -6.72
N ARG A 211 -24.70 14.28 -6.87
CA ARG A 211 -23.59 14.70 -6.03
C ARG A 211 -22.56 15.56 -6.77
N HIS A 212 -22.88 16.04 -7.93
CA HIS A 212 -21.96 16.81 -8.76
C HIS A 212 -20.59 16.15 -8.94
N TYR A 213 -20.55 14.79 -8.92
CA TYR A 213 -19.31 14.01 -8.97
C TYR A 213 -18.36 14.30 -7.81
N GLU A 214 -18.89 14.61 -6.64
CA GLU A 214 -18.12 14.82 -5.41
C GLU A 214 -18.41 13.71 -4.40
N GLN A 215 -17.43 13.44 -3.53
CA GLN A 215 -17.58 12.54 -2.40
C GLN A 215 -17.73 13.36 -1.13
N SER A 216 -18.53 12.87 -0.19
CA SER A 216 -18.75 13.59 1.07
C SER A 216 -17.52 13.61 1.95
N ASP A 217 -17.14 14.78 2.46
CA ASP A 217 -16.03 14.93 3.41
C ASP A 217 -16.44 14.63 4.87
N TYR A 218 -17.65 14.12 5.09
CA TYR A 218 -18.06 13.58 6.39
C TYR A 218 -17.43 12.23 6.73
N GLY A 219 -16.65 11.63 5.81
CA GLY A 219 -15.99 10.34 6.03
C GLY A 219 -16.91 9.12 5.90
N ASN A 220 -18.10 9.28 5.29
CA ASN A 220 -19.09 8.22 5.10
C ASN A 220 -19.09 7.61 3.70
N ASP A 221 -18.26 8.12 2.79
CA ASP A 221 -18.13 7.59 1.44
C ASP A 221 -16.89 6.69 1.29
N ARG A 222 -17.02 5.63 0.52
CA ARG A 222 -15.94 4.66 0.25
C ARG A 222 -16.19 3.89 -1.04
N VAL A 223 -15.14 3.23 -1.53
CA VAL A 223 -15.29 2.24 -2.60
C VAL A 223 -15.86 0.92 -2.05
N ASN A 224 -16.36 0.06 -2.95
CA ASN A 224 -17.04 -1.18 -2.54
C ASN A 224 -16.13 -2.21 -1.85
N TRP A 225 -14.84 -2.18 -2.08
CA TRP A 225 -13.85 -3.05 -1.42
C TRP A 225 -13.24 -2.43 -0.16
N GLY A 226 -13.47 -1.14 0.07
CA GLY A 226 -12.90 -0.38 1.17
C GLY A 226 -13.79 -0.31 2.41
N LYS A 227 -13.32 0.42 3.39
CA LYS A 227 -14.01 0.77 4.64
C LYS A 227 -13.93 2.28 4.86
N THR A 228 -14.82 2.81 5.69
CA THR A 228 -14.66 4.19 6.18
C THR A 228 -13.39 4.30 7.02
N ALA A 229 -12.89 5.51 7.20
CA ALA A 229 -11.72 5.73 8.05
C ALA A 229 -11.97 5.25 9.49
N THR A 230 -13.18 5.51 10.02
CA THR A 230 -13.58 5.09 11.36
C THR A 230 -13.59 3.57 11.49
N ASP A 231 -14.19 2.85 10.54
CA ASP A 231 -14.28 1.38 10.60
C ASP A 231 -12.88 0.75 10.51
N SER A 232 -12.03 1.26 9.63
CA SER A 232 -10.67 0.77 9.46
C SER A 232 -9.83 1.01 10.71
N TRP A 233 -9.90 2.19 11.31
CA TRP A 233 -9.22 2.51 12.55
C TRP A 233 -9.74 1.69 13.73
N THR A 234 -11.06 1.54 13.87
CA THR A 234 -11.70 0.75 14.92
C THR A 234 -11.27 -0.71 14.84
N PHE A 235 -11.19 -1.26 13.63
CA PHE A 235 -10.70 -2.62 13.42
C PHE A 235 -9.28 -2.80 13.95
N ASP A 236 -8.36 -1.90 13.58
CA ASP A 236 -6.97 -1.95 14.03
C ASP A 236 -6.87 -1.86 15.57
N ARG A 237 -7.53 -0.88 16.16
CA ARG A 237 -7.58 -0.67 17.61
C ARG A 237 -8.06 -1.91 18.38
N ASP A 238 -9.10 -2.58 17.87
CA ASP A 238 -9.83 -3.62 18.61
C ASP A 238 -9.28 -5.05 18.37
N ASN A 239 -8.26 -5.20 17.51
CA ASN A 239 -7.64 -6.48 17.21
C ASN A 239 -6.15 -6.51 17.57
N ALA A 240 -5.85 -6.75 18.84
CA ALA A 240 -4.50 -6.67 19.42
C ALA A 240 -3.42 -7.53 18.74
N GLY A 241 -3.78 -8.51 17.94
CA GLY A 241 -2.83 -9.32 17.16
C GLY A 241 -2.61 -8.81 15.73
N TYR A 242 -3.25 -7.72 15.36
CA TYR A 242 -3.06 -7.03 14.09
C TYR A 242 -1.95 -5.98 14.26
N ALA A 243 -0.93 -6.01 13.41
CA ALA A 243 0.29 -5.24 13.64
C ALA A 243 0.25 -3.81 13.03
N GLY A 244 -0.92 -3.18 13.06
CA GLY A 244 -1.13 -1.85 12.50
C GLY A 244 -1.55 -1.86 11.04
N GLN A 245 -1.66 -0.66 10.46
CA GLN A 245 -2.20 -0.50 9.11
C GLN A 245 -1.53 0.63 8.33
N PHE A 246 -1.46 0.46 7.02
CA PHE A 246 -1.15 1.52 6.05
C PHE A 246 -2.43 1.93 5.33
N ILE A 247 -2.82 3.18 5.49
CA ILE A 247 -4.06 3.71 4.94
C ILE A 247 -3.87 4.09 3.47
N TRP A 248 -4.79 3.68 2.62
CA TRP A 248 -4.88 4.14 1.23
C TRP A 248 -5.78 5.38 1.14
N THR A 249 -5.25 6.60 0.92
CA THR A 249 -3.83 7.00 0.87
C THR A 249 -3.59 8.28 1.66
N GLY A 250 -2.32 8.64 1.84
CA GLY A 250 -1.96 9.89 2.51
C GLY A 250 -2.38 11.14 1.71
N THR A 251 -2.13 11.15 0.40
CA THR A 251 -2.41 12.32 -0.46
C THR A 251 -3.13 11.88 -1.73
N ASP A 252 -4.09 12.67 -2.20
CA ASP A 252 -4.64 12.48 -3.54
C ASP A 252 -3.55 12.51 -4.60
N TYR A 253 -3.68 11.67 -5.61
CA TYR A 253 -2.68 11.52 -6.66
C TYR A 253 -3.32 11.53 -8.05
N ILE A 254 -2.53 11.92 -9.05
CA ILE A 254 -2.95 12.00 -10.45
C ILE A 254 -2.76 10.62 -11.09
N GLY A 255 -3.67 10.29 -12.01
CA GLY A 255 -3.56 9.10 -12.85
C GLY A 255 -4.55 7.98 -12.55
N GLU A 256 -5.17 7.98 -11.38
CA GLU A 256 -6.24 7.06 -11.01
C GLU A 256 -7.49 7.83 -10.54
N PRO A 257 -8.46 8.08 -11.43
CA PRO A 257 -9.61 8.91 -11.13
C PRO A 257 -10.72 8.15 -10.39
N THR A 258 -10.38 7.30 -9.44
CA THR A 258 -11.35 6.55 -8.64
C THR A 258 -12.08 7.49 -7.66
N PRO A 259 -13.41 7.37 -7.53
CA PRO A 259 -14.27 6.29 -8.05
C PRO A 259 -14.84 6.51 -9.46
N TRP A 260 -14.47 7.56 -10.17
CA TRP A 260 -15.09 7.91 -11.47
C TRP A 260 -14.34 7.40 -12.70
N HIS A 261 -13.46 6.41 -12.56
CA HIS A 261 -12.87 5.76 -13.70
C HIS A 261 -13.96 5.20 -14.64
N ASN A 262 -13.72 5.31 -15.94
CA ASN A 262 -14.70 4.98 -16.99
C ASN A 262 -15.92 5.93 -17.12
N GLN A 263 -15.88 7.11 -16.51
CA GLN A 263 -16.90 8.15 -16.71
C GLN A 263 -16.47 9.08 -17.87
N ASN A 264 -17.14 8.97 -19.00
CA ASN A 264 -16.74 9.69 -20.23
C ASN A 264 -17.04 11.19 -20.21
N HIS A 265 -17.91 11.65 -19.33
CA HIS A 265 -18.43 13.02 -19.31
C HIS A 265 -17.80 13.90 -18.23
N THR A 266 -16.99 13.33 -17.36
CA THR A 266 -16.28 14.07 -16.32
C THR A 266 -14.79 13.76 -16.39
N PRO A 267 -13.95 14.70 -16.83
CA PRO A 267 -12.52 14.47 -16.96
C PRO A 267 -11.82 14.52 -15.60
N VAL A 268 -12.14 13.58 -14.72
CA VAL A 268 -11.48 13.44 -13.43
C VAL A 268 -10.05 13.00 -13.64
N LYS A 269 -9.11 13.70 -13.04
CA LYS A 269 -7.67 13.45 -13.20
C LYS A 269 -6.98 12.96 -11.94
N SER A 270 -7.63 13.09 -10.79
CA SER A 270 -7.08 12.77 -9.47
C SER A 270 -7.90 11.69 -8.78
N SER A 271 -7.26 10.93 -7.90
CA SER A 271 -7.95 10.09 -6.95
C SER A 271 -8.65 10.94 -5.88
N TYR A 272 -9.57 10.31 -5.14
CA TYR A 272 -10.27 10.91 -4.00
C TYR A 272 -10.00 10.17 -2.69
N PHE A 273 -9.00 9.29 -2.68
CA PHE A 273 -8.59 8.52 -1.51
C PHE A 273 -7.75 9.29 -0.50
N GLY A 274 -7.07 10.34 -0.96
CA GLY A 274 -6.15 11.11 -0.13
C GLY A 274 -6.79 11.65 1.15
N ILE A 275 -6.12 11.50 2.27
CA ILE A 275 -6.43 12.19 3.53
C ILE A 275 -6.11 13.67 3.40
N VAL A 276 -5.17 13.99 2.54
CA VAL A 276 -4.79 15.34 2.11
C VAL A 276 -5.05 15.46 0.61
N ASP A 277 -5.56 16.59 0.17
CA ASP A 277 -5.82 16.83 -1.26
C ASP A 277 -4.55 17.12 -2.07
N THR A 278 -4.68 17.22 -3.39
CA THR A 278 -3.53 17.49 -4.29
C THR A 278 -2.85 18.83 -4.04
N ALA A 279 -3.53 19.79 -3.40
CA ALA A 279 -2.95 21.07 -3.01
C ALA A 279 -2.18 21.00 -1.66
N GLY A 280 -2.25 19.86 -0.98
CA GLY A 280 -1.63 19.67 0.33
C GLY A 280 -2.48 20.20 1.47
N ILE A 281 -3.82 20.23 1.30
CA ILE A 281 -4.75 20.71 2.34
C ILE A 281 -5.46 19.49 2.95
N PRO A 282 -5.43 19.36 4.30
CA PRO A 282 -6.12 18.27 5.00
C PRO A 282 -7.61 18.21 4.72
N LYS A 283 -8.16 17.01 4.64
CA LYS A 283 -9.58 16.68 4.64
C LYS A 283 -10.01 16.24 6.04
N HIS A 284 -11.29 15.98 6.30
CA HIS A 284 -11.81 15.65 7.64
C HIS A 284 -11.13 14.44 8.28
N ASP A 285 -10.86 13.39 7.53
CA ASP A 285 -10.23 12.18 8.09
C ASP A 285 -8.81 12.43 8.61
N PHE A 286 -8.13 13.48 8.17
CA PHE A 286 -6.85 13.89 8.76
C PHE A 286 -7.01 14.15 10.26
N TYR A 287 -8.02 14.90 10.62
CA TYR A 287 -8.27 15.27 12.02
C TYR A 287 -8.84 14.11 12.84
N LEU A 288 -9.58 13.19 12.21
CA LEU A 288 -9.98 11.94 12.84
C LEU A 288 -8.74 11.14 13.29
N TYR A 289 -7.82 10.86 12.38
CA TYR A 289 -6.60 10.12 12.70
C TYR A 289 -5.71 10.89 13.68
N GLN A 290 -5.55 12.19 13.48
CA GLN A 290 -4.76 13.02 14.39
C GLN A 290 -5.29 12.94 15.83
N SER A 291 -6.61 13.00 16.02
CA SER A 291 -7.23 12.90 17.35
C SER A 291 -7.00 11.55 18.04
N GLN A 292 -6.64 10.50 17.29
CA GLN A 292 -6.42 9.16 17.81
C GLN A 292 -4.93 8.82 17.96
N TRP A 293 -4.07 9.40 17.16
CA TRP A 293 -2.66 9.02 17.06
C TRP A 293 -1.70 10.03 17.69
N VAL A 294 -2.14 11.26 17.91
CA VAL A 294 -1.33 12.27 18.58
C VAL A 294 -1.75 12.37 20.05
N SER A 295 -0.80 12.16 20.96
CA SER A 295 -1.02 12.42 22.38
C SER A 295 -1.11 13.93 22.59
N VAL A 296 -2.17 14.38 23.28
CA VAL A 296 -2.37 15.78 23.69
C VAL A 296 -1.55 16.07 24.92
#